data_990ca04f5cc4a4177dc59ebd129ded48
#
_entry.id   990ca04f5cc4a4177dc59ebd129ded48
#
_cell.length_a   1.000
_cell.length_b   1.000
_cell.length_c   1.000
_cell.angle_alpha   90.00
_cell.angle_beta   90.00
_cell.angle_gamma   90.00
#
_symmetry.space_group_name_H-M   'P 1'
#
loop_
_entity.id
_entity.type
_entity.pdbx_description
1 polymer ?
#
loop_
_entity_poly.entity_id
_entity_poly.type
_entity_poly.pdbx_seq_one_letter_code
_entity_poly.pdbx_strand_id
1 'polypeptide(L)'
;ATCVVIKGHGVLLRGASGSGKSDLALRLIDGGAGLVADDYTELSVEDGQLFACVPQTIQGLLEVRGIGIVHLGCVPRVPVAAIFDLVALSDVERLPEQQVETIEGVSVARFAIRGLDASAPAKVRMALKAHAENLFHST
;
A
#
# COMPACT_ATOMS: atom_id res chain seq x y z
N ALA A 1 0.90 -9.36 -1.46
CA ALA A 1 0.96 -7.88 -1.42
C ALA A 1 1.98 -7.42 -0.40
N THR A 2 2.56 -6.26 -0.63
CA THR A 2 3.38 -5.55 0.34
C THR A 2 2.49 -4.55 1.07
N CYS A 3 2.65 -4.41 2.37
CA CYS A 3 1.85 -3.49 3.18
C CYS A 3 2.73 -2.56 4.00
N VAL A 4 2.40 -1.29 3.96
CA VAL A 4 2.98 -0.24 4.81
C VAL A 4 1.87 0.47 5.57
N VAL A 5 2.24 1.15 6.66
CA VAL A 5 1.30 1.97 7.42
C VAL A 5 1.72 3.43 7.38
N ILE A 6 0.75 4.30 7.07
CA ILE A 6 0.95 5.75 7.00
C ILE A 6 -0.08 6.38 7.93
N LYS A 7 0.36 6.99 9.01
CA LYS A 7 -0.51 7.64 10.01
C LYS A 7 -1.65 6.73 10.47
N GLY A 8 -1.34 5.47 10.77
CA GLY A 8 -2.32 4.46 11.20
C GLY A 8 -3.14 3.83 10.09
N HIS A 9 -2.96 4.25 8.83
CA HIS A 9 -3.69 3.72 7.68
C HIS A 9 -2.84 2.68 6.95
N GLY A 10 -3.35 1.45 6.86
CA GLY A 10 -2.71 0.39 6.09
C GLY A 10 -2.88 0.60 4.59
N VAL A 11 -1.79 0.44 3.86
CA VAL A 11 -1.75 0.58 2.41
C VAL A 11 -1.25 -0.72 1.81
N LEU A 12 -2.06 -1.35 0.98
CA LEU A 12 -1.67 -2.54 0.23
C LEU A 12 -1.10 -2.15 -1.11
N LEU A 13 0.11 -2.62 -1.41
CA LEU A 13 0.77 -2.45 -2.70
C LEU A 13 0.73 -3.79 -3.42
N ARG A 14 0.02 -3.84 -4.55
CA ARG A 14 -0.13 -5.06 -5.34
C ARG A 14 0.46 -4.86 -6.73
N GLY A 15 0.91 -5.94 -7.32
CA GLY A 15 1.42 -5.92 -8.68
C GLY A 15 2.28 -7.15 -8.96
N ALA A 16 2.62 -7.33 -10.23
CA ALA A 16 3.49 -8.40 -10.66
C ALA A 16 4.90 -8.25 -10.08
N SER A 17 5.65 -9.33 -10.07
CA SER A 17 7.08 -9.29 -9.73
C SER A 17 7.77 -8.27 -10.63
N GLY A 18 8.58 -7.40 -10.04
CA GLY A 18 9.26 -6.32 -10.77
C GLY A 18 8.41 -5.06 -10.99
N SER A 19 7.17 -5.02 -10.48
CA SER A 19 6.33 -3.81 -10.58
C SER A 19 6.75 -2.69 -9.64
N GLY A 20 7.67 -2.95 -8.71
CA GLY A 20 8.21 -1.95 -7.80
C GLY A 20 7.57 -1.93 -6.41
N LYS A 21 6.91 -3.00 -5.99
CA LYS A 21 6.26 -3.07 -4.67
C LYS A 21 7.22 -2.77 -3.52
N SER A 22 8.29 -3.55 -3.41
CA SER A 22 9.28 -3.37 -2.32
C SER A 22 10.04 -2.07 -2.46
N ASP A 23 10.33 -1.63 -3.68
CA ASP A 23 10.99 -0.33 -3.93
C ASP A 23 10.10 0.84 -3.48
N LEU A 24 8.81 0.80 -3.81
CA LEU A 24 7.87 1.82 -3.37
C LEU A 24 7.71 1.80 -1.85
N ALA A 25 7.63 0.60 -1.25
CA ALA A 25 7.59 0.47 0.21
C ALA A 25 8.82 1.11 0.86
N LEU A 26 10.01 0.86 0.31
CA LEU A 26 11.25 1.47 0.81
C LEU A 26 11.19 3.00 0.77
N ARG A 27 10.74 3.57 -0.35
CA ARG A 27 10.61 5.04 -0.49
C ARG A 27 9.58 5.62 0.48
N LEU A 28 8.47 4.91 0.70
CA LEU A 28 7.46 5.32 1.67
C LEU A 28 8.00 5.26 3.09
N ILE A 29 8.72 4.19 3.44
CA ILE A 29 9.33 4.01 4.77
C ILE A 29 10.41 5.08 5.01
N ASP A 30 11.24 5.36 4.01
CA ASP A 30 12.22 6.43 4.09
C ASP A 30 11.57 7.80 4.35
N GLY A 31 10.36 8.00 3.87
CA GLY A 31 9.56 9.20 4.11
C GLY A 31 8.71 9.16 5.39
N GLY A 32 8.86 8.16 6.24
CA GLY A 32 8.20 8.11 7.54
C GLY A 32 7.11 7.05 7.71
N ALA A 33 6.79 6.28 6.67
CA ALA A 33 5.85 5.17 6.81
C ALA A 33 6.45 4.03 7.64
N GLY A 34 5.61 3.19 8.22
CA GLY A 34 6.03 1.97 8.90
C GLY A 34 5.87 0.75 8.01
N LEU A 35 6.71 -0.26 8.24
CA LEU A 35 6.56 -1.55 7.59
C LEU A 35 5.49 -2.37 8.30
N VAL A 36 4.61 -3.00 7.52
CA VAL A 36 3.70 -4.05 8.03
C VAL A 36 4.18 -5.41 7.52
N ALA A 37 4.21 -5.62 6.21
CA ALA A 37 4.64 -6.88 5.61
C ALA A 37 5.23 -6.65 4.23
N ASP A 38 6.32 -7.34 3.92
CA ASP A 38 6.92 -7.34 2.58
C ASP A 38 6.46 -8.58 1.82
N ASP A 39 5.85 -8.37 0.66
CA ASP A 39 5.42 -9.38 -0.31
C ASP A 39 4.30 -10.33 0.14
N TYR A 40 4.28 -10.77 1.38
CA TYR A 40 3.25 -11.66 1.92
C TYR A 40 2.48 -10.96 3.03
N THR A 41 1.25 -10.58 2.75
CA THR A 41 0.36 -9.91 3.70
C THR A 41 -0.86 -10.80 3.91
N GLU A 42 -1.16 -11.12 5.16
CA GLU A 42 -2.38 -11.82 5.53
C GLU A 42 -3.51 -10.80 5.72
N LEU A 43 -4.70 -11.13 5.22
CA LEU A 43 -5.88 -10.28 5.35
C LEU A 43 -6.92 -10.98 6.22
N SER A 44 -7.57 -10.22 7.09
CA SER A 44 -8.67 -10.70 7.92
C SER A 44 -9.70 -9.62 8.11
N VAL A 45 -10.93 -10.03 8.42
CA VAL A 45 -12.03 -9.10 8.69
C VAL A 45 -12.43 -9.23 10.16
N GLU A 46 -12.57 -8.09 10.82
CA GLU A 46 -13.05 -8.01 12.20
C GLU A 46 -13.90 -6.76 12.35
N ASP A 47 -15.11 -6.93 12.88
CA ASP A 47 -16.07 -5.84 13.09
C ASP A 47 -16.31 -5.00 11.83
N GLY A 48 -16.39 -5.65 10.66
CA GLY A 48 -16.66 -4.98 9.39
C GLY A 48 -15.48 -4.24 8.80
N GLN A 49 -14.29 -4.36 9.38
CA GLN A 49 -13.05 -3.75 8.86
C GLN A 49 -12.10 -4.81 8.35
N LEU A 50 -11.39 -4.46 7.28
CA LEU A 50 -10.31 -5.29 6.73
C LEU A 50 -9.00 -4.93 7.42
N PHE A 51 -8.29 -5.95 7.92
CA PHE A 51 -6.97 -5.80 8.54
C PHE A 51 -5.91 -6.51 7.73
N ALA A 52 -4.74 -5.89 7.66
CA ALA A 52 -3.54 -6.49 7.11
C ALA A 52 -2.60 -6.89 8.25
N CYS A 53 -2.10 -8.10 8.18
CA CYS A 53 -1.19 -8.66 9.19
C CYS A 53 0.03 -9.23 8.51
N VAL A 54 1.16 -9.20 9.21
CA VAL A 54 2.39 -9.83 8.75
C VAL A 54 2.44 -11.29 9.25
N PRO A 55 2.79 -12.26 8.38
CA PRO A 55 3.14 -13.60 8.86
C PRO A 55 4.31 -13.52 9.84
N GLN A 56 4.22 -14.25 10.94
CA GLN A 56 5.21 -14.19 12.02
C GLN A 56 6.64 -14.47 11.53
N THR A 57 6.79 -15.35 10.56
CA THR A 57 8.10 -15.77 10.04
C THR A 57 8.85 -14.67 9.28
N ILE A 58 8.15 -13.64 8.79
CA ILE A 58 8.75 -12.53 8.05
C ILE A 58 8.58 -11.18 8.75
N GLN A 59 8.15 -11.18 9.99
CA GLN A 59 7.90 -9.97 10.75
C GLN A 59 9.14 -9.09 10.83
N GLY A 60 9.02 -7.86 10.37
CA GLY A 60 10.09 -6.87 10.39
C GLY A 60 11.15 -7.03 9.30
N LEU A 61 10.99 -7.98 8.39
CA LEU A 61 11.96 -8.21 7.31
C LEU A 61 11.59 -7.42 6.05
N LEU A 62 12.55 -6.68 5.52
CA LEU A 62 12.42 -5.99 4.23
C LEU A 62 13.61 -6.37 3.35
N GLU A 63 13.34 -6.88 2.16
CA GLU A 63 14.37 -7.11 1.14
C GLU A 63 14.69 -5.80 0.43
N VAL A 64 15.93 -5.33 0.54
CA VAL A 64 16.41 -4.12 -0.12
C VAL A 64 17.46 -4.53 -1.15
N ARG A 65 17.14 -4.42 -2.43
CA ARG A 65 18.05 -4.81 -3.52
C ARG A 65 19.36 -4.03 -3.43
N GLY A 66 20.46 -4.75 -3.55
CA GLY A 66 21.80 -4.18 -3.43
C GLY A 66 22.30 -4.02 -2.00
N ILE A 67 21.43 -4.18 -1.01
CA ILE A 67 21.78 -4.04 0.41
C ILE A 67 21.64 -5.38 1.14
N GLY A 68 20.50 -6.04 1.00
CA GLY A 68 20.22 -7.31 1.66
C GLY A 68 18.88 -7.32 2.37
N ILE A 69 18.68 -8.29 3.26
CA ILE A 69 17.47 -8.37 4.08
C ILE A 69 17.75 -7.60 5.37
N VAL A 70 16.91 -6.60 5.62
CA VAL A 70 17.07 -5.69 6.77
C VAL A 70 15.96 -5.95 7.77
N HIS A 71 16.31 -5.97 9.06
CA HIS A 71 15.34 -6.01 10.15
C HIS A 71 14.94 -4.59 10.53
N LEU A 72 13.65 -4.29 10.38
CA LEU A 72 13.07 -3.02 10.79
C LEU A 72 12.10 -3.22 11.94
N GLY A 73 11.88 -2.16 12.72
CA GLY A 73 10.71 -2.13 13.57
C GLY A 73 9.47 -2.19 12.67
N CYS A 74 8.46 -2.98 13.03
CA CYS A 74 7.27 -3.12 12.22
C CYS A 74 5.99 -2.98 13.04
N VAL A 75 4.90 -2.68 12.34
CA VAL A 75 3.55 -2.70 12.89
C VAL A 75 2.91 -3.99 12.42
N PRO A 76 2.64 -4.96 13.30
CA PRO A 76 2.26 -6.31 12.87
C PRO A 76 0.84 -6.42 12.31
N ARG A 77 -0.03 -5.45 12.60
CA ARG A 77 -1.44 -5.46 12.18
C ARG A 77 -1.97 -4.04 12.06
N VAL A 78 -2.63 -3.74 10.94
CA VAL A 78 -3.23 -2.41 10.70
C VAL A 78 -4.56 -2.55 9.97
N PRO A 79 -5.51 -1.61 10.16
CA PRO A 79 -6.69 -1.53 9.29
C PRO A 79 -6.26 -1.07 7.90
N VAL A 80 -6.82 -1.69 6.86
CA VAL A 80 -6.51 -1.35 5.48
C VAL A 80 -7.37 -0.16 5.06
N ALA A 81 -6.72 0.91 4.62
CA ALA A 81 -7.38 2.12 4.13
C ALA A 81 -7.48 2.18 2.61
N ALA A 82 -6.49 1.63 1.90
CA ALA A 82 -6.44 1.71 0.44
C ALA A 82 -5.59 0.60 -0.17
N ILE A 83 -5.89 0.32 -1.43
CA ILE A 83 -5.14 -0.60 -2.27
C ILE A 83 -4.56 0.19 -3.42
N PHE A 84 -3.27 0.00 -3.70
CA PHE A 84 -2.60 0.56 -4.87
C PHE A 84 -2.10 -0.57 -5.75
N ASP A 85 -2.70 -0.69 -6.93
CA ASP A 85 -2.21 -1.60 -7.95
C ASP A 85 -1.12 -0.89 -8.75
N LEU A 86 0.06 -1.51 -8.80
CA LEU A 86 1.21 -0.98 -9.51
C LEU A 86 1.18 -1.53 -10.93
N VAL A 87 0.86 -0.66 -11.88
CA VAL A 87 0.58 -1.03 -13.27
C VAL A 87 1.56 -0.34 -14.22
N ALA A 88 1.55 -0.76 -15.49
CA ALA A 88 2.32 -0.09 -16.53
C ALA A 88 1.80 1.33 -16.77
N LEU A 89 2.67 2.23 -17.22
CA LEU A 89 2.28 3.62 -17.50
C LEU A 89 1.08 3.72 -18.44
N SER A 90 1.02 2.85 -19.45
CA SER A 90 -0.10 2.81 -20.40
C SER A 90 -1.46 2.47 -19.76
N ASP A 91 -1.44 1.87 -18.57
CA ASP A 91 -2.65 1.47 -17.85
C ASP A 91 -3.05 2.48 -16.77
N VAL A 92 -2.29 3.57 -16.62
CA VAL A 92 -2.61 4.63 -15.68
C VAL A 92 -3.55 5.64 -16.35
N GLU A 93 -4.77 5.77 -15.83
CA GLU A 93 -5.70 6.77 -16.28
C GLU A 93 -5.32 8.14 -15.72
N ARG A 94 -5.40 9.17 -16.55
CA ARG A 94 -5.07 10.54 -16.12
C ARG A 94 -6.02 11.06 -15.05
N LEU A 95 -7.32 10.86 -15.25
CA LEU A 95 -8.37 11.33 -14.35
C LEU A 95 -9.37 10.18 -14.11
N PRO A 96 -8.97 9.19 -13.29
CA PRO A 96 -9.82 8.03 -13.07
C PRO A 96 -11.03 8.40 -12.21
N GLU A 97 -12.13 7.69 -12.42
CA GLU A 97 -13.22 7.70 -11.45
C GLU A 97 -12.75 6.99 -10.18
N GLN A 98 -13.29 7.41 -9.03
CA GLN A 98 -12.99 6.75 -7.77
C GLN A 98 -13.49 5.31 -7.81
N GLN A 99 -12.61 4.38 -7.45
CA GLN A 99 -12.89 2.96 -7.47
C GLN A 99 -12.78 2.37 -6.06
N VAL A 100 -13.55 1.33 -5.85
CA VAL A 100 -13.44 0.49 -4.67
C VAL A 100 -13.30 -0.97 -5.09
N GLU A 101 -12.66 -1.75 -4.25
CA GLU A 101 -12.63 -3.19 -4.39
C GLU A 101 -13.22 -3.80 -3.13
N THR A 102 -14.08 -4.79 -3.30
CA THR A 102 -14.66 -5.51 -2.17
C THR A 102 -13.80 -6.74 -1.87
N ILE A 103 -13.25 -6.79 -0.67
CA ILE A 103 -12.46 -7.93 -0.19
C ILE A 103 -13.16 -8.48 1.04
N GLU A 104 -13.57 -9.75 0.98
CA GLU A 104 -14.28 -10.43 2.07
C GLU A 104 -15.45 -9.58 2.63
N GLY A 105 -16.20 -8.95 1.73
CA GLY A 105 -17.37 -8.14 2.08
C GLY A 105 -17.06 -6.71 2.52
N VAL A 106 -15.80 -6.31 2.55
CA VAL A 106 -15.40 -4.95 2.94
C VAL A 106 -14.96 -4.16 1.71
N SER A 107 -15.55 -2.97 1.51
CA SER A 107 -15.18 -2.08 0.41
C SER A 107 -13.96 -1.25 0.79
N VAL A 108 -12.94 -1.29 -0.05
CA VAL A 108 -11.67 -0.59 0.16
C VAL A 108 -11.38 0.28 -1.07
N ALA A 109 -10.94 1.51 -0.86
CA ALA A 109 -10.54 2.40 -1.94
C ALA A 109 -9.39 1.79 -2.74
N ARG A 110 -9.48 1.88 -4.08
CA ARG A 110 -8.49 1.30 -4.99
C ARG A 110 -7.97 2.36 -5.95
N PHE A 111 -6.66 2.37 -6.12
CA PHE A 111 -5.96 3.26 -7.05
C PHE A 111 -5.01 2.43 -7.93
N ALA A 112 -4.74 2.90 -9.14
CA ALA A 112 -3.76 2.30 -10.04
C ALA A 112 -2.73 3.38 -10.41
N ILE A 113 -1.46 3.11 -10.11
CA ILE A 113 -0.35 4.03 -10.38
C ILE A 113 0.84 3.26 -10.93
N ARG A 114 1.81 3.98 -11.50
CA ARG A 114 3.09 3.38 -11.86
C ARG A 114 4.03 3.47 -10.65
N GLY A 115 4.36 2.31 -10.06
CA GLY A 115 5.13 2.25 -8.81
C GLY A 115 6.55 2.80 -8.92
N LEU A 116 7.14 2.76 -10.12
CA LEU A 116 8.52 3.20 -10.34
C LEU A 116 8.66 4.70 -10.62
N ASP A 117 7.55 5.44 -10.75
CA ASP A 117 7.60 6.89 -10.91
C ASP A 117 8.18 7.54 -9.65
N ALA A 118 8.99 8.58 -9.85
CA ALA A 118 9.54 9.36 -8.74
C ALA A 118 8.43 9.93 -7.82
N SER A 119 7.29 10.28 -8.41
CA SER A 119 6.14 10.83 -7.68
C SER A 119 5.28 9.78 -6.99
N ALA A 120 5.55 8.49 -7.16
CA ALA A 120 4.69 7.44 -6.61
C ALA A 120 4.46 7.56 -5.09
N PRO A 121 5.50 7.80 -4.25
CA PRO A 121 5.25 7.98 -2.81
C PRO A 121 4.35 9.18 -2.51
N ALA A 122 4.56 10.30 -3.19
CA ALA A 122 3.72 11.49 -3.02
C ALA A 122 2.28 11.22 -3.45
N LYS A 123 2.08 10.49 -4.55
CA LYS A 123 0.76 10.09 -5.03
C LYS A 123 0.02 9.22 -4.01
N VAL A 124 0.70 8.28 -3.39
CA VAL A 124 0.12 7.44 -2.34
C VAL A 124 -0.35 8.30 -1.17
N ARG A 125 0.52 9.18 -0.67
CA ARG A 125 0.18 10.07 0.45
C ARG A 125 -0.96 11.02 0.11
N MET A 126 -0.94 11.59 -1.09
CA MET A 126 -2.01 12.49 -1.54
C MET A 126 -3.34 11.77 -1.67
N ALA A 127 -3.35 10.56 -2.22
CA ALA A 127 -4.57 9.76 -2.35
C ALA A 127 -5.17 9.41 -0.99
N LEU A 128 -4.34 9.02 -0.02
CA LEU A 128 -4.80 8.75 1.34
C LEU A 128 -5.41 9.99 1.98
N LYS A 129 -4.74 11.12 1.86
CA LYS A 129 -5.22 12.39 2.42
C LYS A 129 -6.55 12.79 1.76
N ALA A 130 -6.61 12.75 0.43
CA ALA A 130 -7.80 13.12 -0.31
C ALA A 130 -8.98 12.22 0.03
N HIS A 131 -8.75 10.91 0.17
CA HIS A 131 -9.79 9.97 0.56
C HIS A 131 -10.27 10.20 1.99
N ALA A 132 -9.37 10.36 2.94
CA ALA A 132 -9.70 10.56 4.35
C ALA A 132 -10.41 11.88 4.62
N GLU A 133 -10.04 12.94 3.89
CA GLU A 133 -10.56 14.30 4.09
C GLU A 133 -11.60 14.70 3.03
N ASN A 134 -12.00 13.77 2.17
CA ASN A 134 -12.99 13.98 1.11
C ASN A 134 -12.63 15.18 0.20
N LEU A 135 -11.40 15.19 -0.30
CA LEU A 135 -10.87 16.29 -1.10
C LEU A 135 -11.02 16.10 -2.62
N PHE A 136 -11.55 14.97 -3.07
CA PHE A 136 -11.73 14.74 -4.51
C PHE A 136 -12.79 15.69 -5.07
N HIS A 137 -12.45 16.31 -6.21
CA HIS A 137 -13.37 17.18 -6.93
C HIS A 137 -14.52 16.36 -7.52
N SER A 138 -15.76 16.80 -7.30
CA SER A 138 -16.94 16.19 -7.92
C SER A 138 -17.17 16.82 -9.28
N THR A 139 -17.30 16.00 -10.30
CA THR A 139 -17.60 16.43 -11.67
C THR A 139 -19.00 16.03 -12.08
#